data_fcb987a90a621111b4b13f51a8ac794e
#
_entry.id   fcb987a90a621111b4b13f51a8ac794e
#
_cell.length_a   1.000
_cell.length_b   1.000
_cell.length_c   1.000
_cell.angle_alpha   90.00
_cell.angle_beta   90.00
_cell.angle_gamma   90.00
#
_symmetry.space_group_name_H-M   'P 1'
#
loop_
_entity.id
_entity.type
_entity.pdbx_description
1 polymer ?
#
loop_
_entity_poly.entity_id
_entity_poly.type
_entity_poly.pdbx_seq_one_letter_code
_entity_poly.pdbx_strand_id
1 'polypeptide(L)'
;MKQHNSDISIRWRYLVIGVIAMLFAGVLYAWSILKAPLSAEFGWGASELALNFTLAMSFFCIGGLLGAKINKHTGSRIALIAAGVLSATGFILTAYLPNTSVILLYITYGVLSGTGIGIAYNVLIATVSAWFPDKKGLCSGCLMMGFGASALVLGNIADALFKSTLGWRFTYIVLGSAICVILFLAALLLRKPDQQTVLPQPKIAKVSEAENSNRQDYTSGQMLCRPSFWMAFMCISFLAAVGSSVISFAKDLALAVNAPEALAVSLVGMLSICNGLGRILTGALFDAIGRRKTMLCANIFTIVAAAVTLLAVSIGSLSLCIAGLCLTGMSYGACPTITAAFTSSFFGMKYFSTNMAFMTFTVMGGSLIATVSNKVLEITGGYTATFLMLLALTAVALVLNLFIRKP
;
A
#
# COMPACT_ATOMS: atom_id res chain seq x y z
N MET A 1 -16.66 36.66 3.54
CA MET A 1 -15.90 36.33 2.28
C MET A 1 -14.39 36.13 2.51
N LYS A 2 -13.67 37.02 3.21
CA LYS A 2 -12.20 36.82 3.44
C LYS A 2 -11.83 35.57 4.21
N GLN A 3 -12.60 35.17 5.23
CA GLN A 3 -12.37 33.98 6.05
C GLN A 3 -12.60 32.67 5.25
N HIS A 4 -13.64 32.64 4.44
CA HIS A 4 -13.94 31.50 3.55
C HIS A 4 -12.85 31.24 2.49
N ASN A 5 -12.24 32.30 1.94
CA ASN A 5 -11.12 32.17 0.97
C ASN A 5 -9.83 31.70 1.65
N SER A 6 -9.59 32.06 2.93
CA SER A 6 -8.44 31.60 3.70
C SER A 6 -8.51 30.09 3.98
N ASP A 7 -9.68 29.58 4.34
CA ASP A 7 -9.88 28.17 4.65
C ASP A 7 -9.73 27.28 3.42
N ILE A 8 -10.16 27.74 2.24
CA ILE A 8 -9.99 27.06 0.97
C ILE A 8 -8.49 26.97 0.58
N SER A 9 -7.71 28.03 0.84
CA SER A 9 -6.27 28.03 0.57
C SER A 9 -5.50 27.11 1.52
N ILE A 10 -5.87 27.08 2.80
CA ILE A 10 -5.23 26.24 3.82
C ILE A 10 -5.37 24.76 3.52
N ARG A 11 -6.52 24.27 3.05
CA ARG A 11 -6.72 22.85 2.75
C ARG A 11 -5.78 22.31 1.68
N TRP A 12 -5.47 23.10 0.65
CA TRP A 12 -4.53 22.70 -0.40
C TRP A 12 -3.08 22.62 0.13
N ARG A 13 -2.71 23.53 1.05
CA ARG A 13 -1.41 23.45 1.75
C ARG A 13 -1.32 22.18 2.56
N TYR A 14 -2.38 21.80 3.27
CA TYR A 14 -2.41 20.54 4.04
C TYR A 14 -2.34 19.32 3.12
N LEU A 15 -2.93 19.38 1.93
CA LEU A 15 -2.77 18.31 0.96
C LEU A 15 -1.32 18.16 0.52
N VAL A 16 -0.63 19.24 0.19
CA VAL A 16 0.79 19.20 -0.21
C VAL A 16 1.67 18.65 0.92
N ILE A 17 1.49 19.15 2.15
CA ILE A 17 2.22 18.63 3.33
C ILE A 17 1.93 17.14 3.52
N GLY A 18 0.66 16.73 3.40
CA GLY A 18 0.26 15.35 3.50
C GLY A 18 0.88 14.46 2.42
N VAL A 19 0.93 14.92 1.16
CA VAL A 19 1.57 14.20 0.04
C VAL A 19 3.07 14.02 0.28
N ILE A 20 3.77 15.08 0.75
CA ILE A 20 5.19 14.99 1.10
C ILE A 20 5.39 13.99 2.25
N ALA A 21 4.59 14.07 3.32
CA ALA A 21 4.68 13.12 4.43
C ALA A 21 4.40 11.67 3.99
N MET A 22 3.42 11.48 3.10
CA MET A 22 3.10 10.17 2.51
C MET A 22 4.21 9.64 1.62
N LEU A 23 4.93 10.51 0.90
CA LEU A 23 6.10 10.13 0.09
C LEU A 23 7.20 9.52 0.97
N PHE A 24 7.48 10.10 2.14
CA PHE A 24 8.46 9.52 3.07
C PHE A 24 7.92 8.27 3.76
N ALA A 25 6.66 8.23 4.13
CA ALA A 25 6.03 7.04 4.70
C ALA A 25 5.95 5.86 3.72
N GLY A 26 5.92 6.11 2.41
CA GLY A 26 5.81 5.07 1.38
C GLY A 26 7.07 4.24 1.14
N VAL A 27 8.16 4.49 1.85
CA VAL A 27 9.47 3.83 1.66
C VAL A 27 9.42 2.29 1.74
N LEU A 28 8.39 1.70 2.37
CA LEU A 28 8.17 0.25 2.38
C LEU A 28 8.04 -0.34 0.97
N TYR A 29 7.54 0.43 0.00
CA TYR A 29 7.43 -0.02 -1.39
C TYR A 29 8.77 -0.05 -2.14
N ALA A 30 9.82 0.57 -1.58
CA ALA A 30 11.18 0.47 -2.08
C ALA A 30 11.92 -0.79 -1.58
N TRP A 31 11.23 -1.75 -0.92
CA TRP A 31 11.85 -2.90 -0.28
C TRP A 31 12.76 -3.71 -1.21
N SER A 32 12.40 -3.93 -2.47
CA SER A 32 13.24 -4.65 -3.44
C SER A 32 14.59 -3.95 -3.70
N ILE A 33 14.67 -2.64 -3.47
CA ILE A 33 15.91 -1.86 -3.55
C ILE A 33 16.64 -1.93 -2.20
N LEU A 34 15.91 -1.67 -1.10
CA LEU A 34 16.48 -1.59 0.24
C LEU A 34 17.07 -2.92 0.73
N LYS A 35 16.50 -4.06 0.34
CA LYS A 35 17.01 -5.38 0.72
C LYS A 35 18.33 -5.76 0.05
N ALA A 36 18.67 -5.15 -1.09
CA ALA A 36 19.82 -5.56 -1.91
C ALA A 36 21.15 -5.54 -1.14
N PRO A 37 21.55 -4.45 -0.43
CA PRO A 37 22.77 -4.44 0.35
C PRO A 37 22.74 -5.40 1.53
N LEU A 38 21.57 -5.66 2.14
CA LEU A 38 21.42 -6.62 3.24
C LEU A 38 21.66 -8.05 2.75
N SER A 39 21.11 -8.41 1.58
CA SER A 39 21.37 -9.71 0.95
C SER A 39 22.83 -9.89 0.61
N ALA A 40 23.47 -8.86 0.07
CA ALA A 40 24.88 -8.90 -0.32
C ALA A 40 25.82 -9.04 0.89
N GLU A 41 25.56 -8.35 2.01
CA GLU A 41 26.43 -8.36 3.18
C GLU A 41 26.21 -9.59 4.08
N PHE A 42 24.94 -9.97 4.29
CA PHE A 42 24.57 -11.01 5.25
C PHE A 42 24.28 -12.37 4.61
N GLY A 43 24.17 -12.45 3.29
CA GLY A 43 23.87 -13.70 2.57
C GLY A 43 22.44 -14.22 2.80
N TRP A 44 21.54 -13.38 3.30
CA TRP A 44 20.14 -13.80 3.56
C TRP A 44 19.40 -14.09 2.26
N GLY A 45 18.64 -15.21 2.28
CA GLY A 45 17.90 -15.69 1.11
C GLY A 45 16.70 -14.85 0.74
N ALA A 46 16.21 -15.04 -0.48
CA ALA A 46 15.07 -14.30 -1.01
C ALA A 46 13.80 -14.50 -0.16
N SER A 47 13.57 -15.72 0.35
CA SER A 47 12.42 -16.04 1.19
C SER A 47 12.48 -15.37 2.56
N GLU A 48 13.66 -15.28 3.19
CA GLU A 48 13.85 -14.62 4.47
C GLU A 48 13.58 -13.11 4.34
N LEU A 49 14.11 -12.49 3.28
CA LEU A 49 13.88 -11.07 3.00
C LEU A 49 12.43 -10.78 2.58
N ALA A 50 11.76 -11.73 1.91
CA ALA A 50 10.33 -11.62 1.62
C ALA A 50 9.47 -11.76 2.88
N LEU A 51 9.88 -12.61 3.83
CA LEU A 51 9.20 -12.70 5.13
C LEU A 51 9.29 -11.37 5.89
N ASN A 52 10.43 -10.68 5.82
CA ASN A 52 10.55 -9.33 6.40
C ASN A 52 9.55 -8.34 5.78
N PHE A 53 9.38 -8.37 4.46
CA PHE A 53 8.36 -7.55 3.78
C PHE A 53 6.95 -7.90 4.25
N THR A 54 6.65 -9.19 4.39
CA THR A 54 5.36 -9.66 4.90
C THR A 54 5.10 -9.19 6.33
N LEU A 55 6.11 -9.24 7.19
CA LEU A 55 6.00 -8.71 8.55
C LEU A 55 5.78 -7.19 8.53
N ALA A 56 6.54 -6.46 7.70
CA ALA A 56 6.36 -5.01 7.56
C ALA A 56 4.93 -4.66 7.10
N MET A 57 4.36 -5.39 6.13
CA MET A 57 2.98 -5.18 5.67
C MET A 57 1.95 -5.59 6.74
N SER A 58 2.20 -6.66 7.49
CA SER A 58 1.32 -7.09 8.58
C SER A 58 1.27 -6.05 9.70
N PHE A 59 2.44 -5.60 10.12
CA PHE A 59 2.56 -4.57 11.15
C PHE A 59 2.16 -3.18 10.66
N PHE A 60 2.23 -2.90 9.36
CA PHE A 60 1.59 -1.73 8.74
C PHE A 60 0.07 -1.76 8.93
N CYS A 61 -0.60 -2.88 8.72
CA CYS A 61 -2.04 -3.01 8.97
C CYS A 61 -2.38 -2.82 10.44
N ILE A 62 -1.62 -3.47 11.35
CA ILE A 62 -1.77 -3.32 12.81
C ILE A 62 -1.52 -1.86 13.22
N GLY A 63 -0.45 -1.25 12.69
CA GLY A 63 -0.11 0.15 12.91
C GLY A 63 -1.23 1.10 12.48
N GLY A 64 -1.90 0.81 11.37
CA GLY A 64 -3.07 1.57 10.91
C GLY A 64 -4.21 1.55 11.92
N LEU A 65 -4.51 0.38 12.53
CA LEU A 65 -5.51 0.25 13.61
C LEU A 65 -5.09 1.02 14.87
N LEU A 66 -3.84 0.87 15.29
CA LEU A 66 -3.27 1.58 16.44
C LEU A 66 -3.32 3.10 16.20
N GLY A 67 -2.94 3.54 14.99
CA GLY A 67 -2.99 4.93 14.57
C GLY A 67 -4.39 5.53 14.65
N ALA A 68 -5.41 4.79 14.20
CA ALA A 68 -6.81 5.22 14.33
C ALA A 68 -7.22 5.38 15.80
N LYS A 69 -6.83 4.44 16.67
CA LYS A 69 -7.12 4.48 18.11
C LYS A 69 -6.38 5.64 18.80
N ILE A 70 -5.08 5.79 18.56
CA ILE A 70 -4.26 6.87 19.12
C ILE A 70 -4.82 8.23 18.67
N ASN A 71 -5.08 8.39 17.36
CA ASN A 71 -5.62 9.62 16.79
C ASN A 71 -6.99 10.02 17.39
N LYS A 72 -7.81 9.03 17.77
CA LYS A 72 -9.09 9.28 18.42
C LYS A 72 -8.94 9.80 19.86
N HIS A 73 -7.97 9.26 20.61
CA HIS A 73 -7.81 9.58 22.03
C HIS A 73 -6.84 10.75 22.30
N THR A 74 -5.74 10.83 21.54
CA THR A 74 -4.66 11.82 21.80
C THR A 74 -4.48 12.84 20.67
N GLY A 75 -5.20 12.66 19.55
CA GLY A 75 -5.13 13.55 18.41
C GLY A 75 -4.03 13.17 17.40
N SER A 76 -4.11 13.80 16.22
CA SER A 76 -3.22 13.52 15.09
C SER A 76 -1.75 13.87 15.36
N ARG A 77 -1.50 14.92 16.17
CA ARG A 77 -0.15 15.40 16.48
C ARG A 77 0.68 14.34 17.20
N ILE A 78 0.16 13.80 18.30
CA ILE A 78 0.84 12.78 19.11
C ILE A 78 1.01 11.49 18.29
N ALA A 79 -0.02 11.10 17.54
CA ALA A 79 0.03 9.92 16.69
C ALA A 79 1.12 10.02 15.60
N LEU A 80 1.31 11.18 14.95
CA LEU A 80 2.34 11.37 13.94
C LEU A 80 3.75 11.43 14.54
N ILE A 81 3.92 12.03 15.72
CA ILE A 81 5.20 12.02 16.45
C ILE A 81 5.59 10.58 16.80
N ALA A 82 4.66 9.83 17.40
CA ALA A 82 4.90 8.42 17.74
C ALA A 82 5.23 7.58 16.49
N ALA A 83 4.54 7.81 15.39
CA ALA A 83 4.81 7.18 14.10
C ALA A 83 6.23 7.48 13.58
N GLY A 84 6.64 8.75 13.65
CA GLY A 84 7.97 9.20 13.23
C GLY A 84 9.09 8.56 14.05
N VAL A 85 8.96 8.61 15.38
CA VAL A 85 9.92 8.00 16.31
C VAL A 85 10.02 6.50 16.09
N LEU A 86 8.90 5.80 16.00
CA LEU A 86 8.87 4.34 15.83
C LEU A 86 9.49 3.91 14.49
N SER A 87 9.15 4.61 13.40
CA SER A 87 9.72 4.35 12.08
C SER A 87 11.23 4.62 12.05
N ALA A 88 11.66 5.75 12.59
CA ALA A 88 13.08 6.11 12.65
C ALA A 88 13.88 5.11 13.48
N THR A 89 13.38 4.73 14.65
CA THR A 89 14.02 3.72 15.50
C THR A 89 14.20 2.41 14.72
N GLY A 90 13.17 1.96 14.00
CA GLY A 90 13.27 0.75 13.19
C GLY A 90 14.33 0.85 12.08
N PHE A 91 14.36 1.94 11.31
CA PHE A 91 15.36 2.15 10.27
C PHE A 91 16.78 2.28 10.84
N ILE A 92 16.96 3.07 11.90
CA ILE A 92 18.27 3.31 12.52
C ILE A 92 18.82 2.02 13.13
N LEU A 93 17.99 1.25 13.86
CA LEU A 93 18.42 -0.04 14.40
C LEU A 93 18.78 -1.05 13.30
N THR A 94 18.09 -0.99 12.14
CA THR A 94 18.44 -1.81 10.98
C THR A 94 19.86 -1.49 10.47
N ALA A 95 20.31 -0.24 10.55
CA ALA A 95 21.68 0.14 10.17
C ALA A 95 22.77 -0.48 11.08
N TYR A 96 22.42 -0.84 12.29
CA TYR A 96 23.34 -1.41 13.28
C TYR A 96 23.19 -2.92 13.46
N LEU A 97 22.54 -3.61 12.50
CA LEU A 97 22.39 -5.07 12.57
C LEU A 97 23.74 -5.79 12.63
N PRO A 98 23.94 -6.67 13.61
CA PRO A 98 25.10 -7.56 13.63
C PRO A 98 24.87 -8.73 12.65
N ASN A 99 25.96 -9.35 12.18
CA ASN A 99 25.93 -10.46 11.22
C ASN A 99 25.49 -11.81 11.87
N THR A 100 24.45 -11.80 12.71
CA THR A 100 24.12 -13.02 13.50
C THR A 100 22.71 -13.55 13.26
N SER A 101 21.73 -12.71 12.93
CA SER A 101 20.35 -13.20 12.85
C SER A 101 19.44 -12.29 12.05
N VAL A 102 18.74 -12.87 11.07
CA VAL A 102 17.67 -12.21 10.33
C VAL A 102 16.47 -11.80 11.22
N ILE A 103 16.33 -12.42 12.40
CA ILE A 103 15.25 -12.12 13.36
C ILE A 103 15.33 -10.66 13.82
N LEU A 104 16.53 -10.11 13.98
CA LEU A 104 16.69 -8.71 14.35
C LEU A 104 16.17 -7.77 13.26
N LEU A 105 16.36 -8.11 11.98
CA LEU A 105 15.78 -7.38 10.85
C LEU A 105 14.24 -7.42 10.92
N TYR A 106 13.66 -8.59 11.25
CA TYR A 106 12.21 -8.74 11.39
C TYR A 106 11.64 -7.81 12.46
N ILE A 107 12.35 -7.69 13.59
CA ILE A 107 11.93 -6.81 14.68
C ILE A 107 12.13 -5.33 14.30
N THR A 108 13.30 -4.98 13.80
CA THR A 108 13.66 -3.58 13.56
C THR A 108 12.90 -3.01 12.34
N TYR A 109 13.09 -3.59 11.18
CA TYR A 109 12.43 -3.12 9.96
C TYR A 109 10.97 -3.59 9.89
N GLY A 110 10.73 -4.89 10.09
CA GLY A 110 9.41 -5.49 9.94
C GLY A 110 8.41 -4.93 10.95
N VAL A 111 8.68 -5.11 12.24
CA VAL A 111 7.74 -4.73 13.31
C VAL A 111 7.74 -3.23 13.57
N LEU A 112 8.89 -2.65 13.91
CA LEU A 112 8.95 -1.24 14.34
C LEU A 112 8.65 -0.29 13.18
N SER A 113 9.38 -0.41 12.06
CA SER A 113 9.16 0.47 10.92
C SER A 113 7.77 0.26 10.30
N GLY A 114 7.34 -0.99 10.14
CA GLY A 114 6.02 -1.32 9.62
C GLY A 114 4.91 -0.69 10.46
N THR A 115 4.95 -0.83 11.79
CA THR A 115 3.97 -0.24 12.70
C THR A 115 3.97 1.29 12.62
N GLY A 116 5.14 1.91 12.68
CA GLY A 116 5.27 3.37 12.63
C GLY A 116 4.70 3.95 11.33
N ILE A 117 5.06 3.36 10.20
CA ILE A 117 4.57 3.78 8.88
C ILE A 117 3.06 3.55 8.75
N GLY A 118 2.54 2.44 9.29
CA GLY A 118 1.10 2.17 9.32
C GLY A 118 0.31 3.22 10.12
N ILE A 119 0.82 3.63 11.28
CA ILE A 119 0.25 4.73 12.08
C ILE A 119 0.23 6.02 11.24
N ALA A 120 1.38 6.39 10.65
CA ALA A 120 1.52 7.61 9.85
C ALA A 120 0.53 7.63 8.68
N TYR A 121 0.46 6.55 7.92
CA TYR A 121 -0.43 6.40 6.76
C TYR A 121 -1.90 6.65 7.12
N ASN A 122 -2.40 5.97 8.15
CA ASN A 122 -3.80 6.10 8.56
C ASN A 122 -4.11 7.51 9.08
N VAL A 123 -3.23 8.06 9.92
CA VAL A 123 -3.44 9.38 10.54
C VAL A 123 -3.35 10.50 9.51
N LEU A 124 -2.41 10.44 8.55
CA LEU A 124 -2.30 11.41 7.47
C LEU A 124 -3.54 11.42 6.59
N ILE A 125 -4.00 10.23 6.14
CA ILE A 125 -5.22 10.13 5.34
C ILE A 125 -6.41 10.69 6.11
N ALA A 126 -6.62 10.28 7.37
CA ALA A 126 -7.76 10.72 8.16
C ALA A 126 -7.73 12.23 8.41
N THR A 127 -6.55 12.81 8.70
CA THR A 127 -6.42 14.23 9.04
C THR A 127 -6.60 15.12 7.82
N VAL A 128 -5.96 14.79 6.70
CA VAL A 128 -6.02 15.61 5.48
C VAL A 128 -7.36 15.46 4.78
N SER A 129 -7.91 14.24 4.68
CA SER A 129 -9.21 14.02 4.04
C SER A 129 -10.37 14.70 4.76
N ALA A 130 -10.24 15.00 6.06
CA ALA A 130 -11.24 15.77 6.80
C ALA A 130 -11.44 17.19 6.26
N TRP A 131 -10.43 17.77 5.58
CA TRP A 131 -10.50 19.09 4.92
C TRP A 131 -11.15 19.05 3.54
N PHE A 132 -11.40 17.85 2.98
CA PHE A 132 -11.93 17.65 1.63
C PHE A 132 -13.22 16.82 1.63
N PRO A 133 -14.29 17.25 2.34
CA PRO A 133 -15.55 16.51 2.33
C PRO A 133 -16.16 16.46 0.92
N ASP A 134 -15.93 17.51 0.10
CA ASP A 134 -16.37 17.64 -1.28
C ASP A 134 -15.56 16.84 -2.30
N LYS A 135 -14.30 16.50 -1.98
CA LYS A 135 -13.33 15.86 -2.89
C LYS A 135 -12.52 14.75 -2.22
N LYS A 136 -13.18 13.90 -1.43
CA LYS A 136 -12.51 12.82 -0.67
C LYS A 136 -11.69 11.89 -1.56
N GLY A 137 -12.23 11.49 -2.70
CA GLY A 137 -11.54 10.61 -3.65
C GLY A 137 -10.26 11.25 -4.23
N LEU A 138 -10.34 12.52 -4.63
CA LEU A 138 -9.17 13.26 -5.13
C LEU A 138 -8.09 13.38 -4.04
N CYS A 139 -8.49 13.78 -2.84
CA CYS A 139 -7.58 13.95 -1.72
C CYS A 139 -6.86 12.64 -1.36
N SER A 140 -7.62 11.57 -1.17
CA SER A 140 -7.03 10.26 -0.86
C SER A 140 -6.17 9.74 -2.01
N GLY A 141 -6.58 9.96 -3.26
CA GLY A 141 -5.80 9.62 -4.44
C GLY A 141 -4.44 10.32 -4.49
N CYS A 142 -4.40 11.64 -4.25
CA CYS A 142 -3.15 12.40 -4.19
C CYS A 142 -2.23 11.92 -3.06
N LEU A 143 -2.78 11.69 -1.86
CA LEU A 143 -2.01 11.16 -0.72
C LEU A 143 -1.42 9.78 -1.04
N MET A 144 -2.23 8.90 -1.61
CA MET A 144 -1.80 7.55 -1.98
C MET A 144 -0.82 7.53 -3.14
N MET A 145 -0.92 8.50 -4.09
CA MET A 145 0.13 8.71 -5.10
C MET A 145 1.45 9.13 -4.47
N GLY A 146 1.43 10.05 -3.49
CA GLY A 146 2.63 10.41 -2.73
C GLY A 146 3.30 9.19 -2.12
N PHE A 147 2.51 8.33 -1.45
CA PHE A 147 3.00 7.07 -0.88
C PHE A 147 3.58 6.14 -1.96
N GLY A 148 2.92 6.02 -3.10
CA GLY A 148 3.39 5.23 -4.24
C GLY A 148 4.66 5.80 -4.87
N ALA A 149 4.77 7.11 -5.05
CA ALA A 149 5.93 7.78 -5.62
C ALA A 149 7.23 7.62 -4.79
N SER A 150 7.10 7.18 -3.53
CA SER A 150 8.21 6.98 -2.62
C SER A 150 9.29 6.07 -3.20
N ALA A 151 8.93 4.94 -3.76
CA ALA A 151 9.89 4.00 -4.32
C ALA A 151 10.67 4.61 -5.51
N LEU A 152 10.03 5.47 -6.31
CA LEU A 152 10.72 6.20 -7.38
C LEU A 152 11.68 7.25 -6.83
N VAL A 153 11.26 8.06 -5.86
CA VAL A 153 12.07 9.17 -5.34
C VAL A 153 13.09 8.65 -4.33
N LEU A 154 12.63 8.05 -3.23
CA LEU A 154 13.51 7.59 -2.15
C LEU A 154 14.29 6.33 -2.54
N GLY A 155 13.74 5.46 -3.40
CA GLY A 155 14.43 4.29 -3.89
C GLY A 155 15.65 4.66 -4.75
N ASN A 156 15.52 5.61 -5.69
CA ASN A 156 16.66 6.10 -6.47
C ASN A 156 17.68 6.84 -5.60
N ILE A 157 17.24 7.64 -4.63
CA ILE A 157 18.14 8.29 -3.67
C ILE A 157 18.89 7.24 -2.85
N ALA A 158 18.20 6.22 -2.34
CA ALA A 158 18.82 5.14 -1.58
C ALA A 158 19.85 4.37 -2.40
N ASP A 159 19.52 4.00 -3.65
CA ASP A 159 20.44 3.30 -4.55
C ASP A 159 21.71 4.14 -4.84
N ALA A 160 21.55 5.44 -5.08
CA ALA A 160 22.67 6.35 -5.26
C ALA A 160 23.56 6.45 -4.00
N LEU A 161 22.94 6.52 -2.82
CA LEU A 161 23.67 6.56 -1.55
C LEU A 161 24.36 5.23 -1.24
N PHE A 162 23.75 4.08 -1.59
CA PHE A 162 24.42 2.75 -1.45
C PHE A 162 25.71 2.64 -2.24
N LYS A 163 25.76 3.27 -3.41
CA LYS A 163 26.94 3.28 -4.30
C LYS A 163 27.99 4.32 -3.91
N SER A 164 27.65 5.24 -3.00
CA SER A 164 28.59 6.24 -2.50
C SER A 164 29.51 5.67 -1.42
N THR A 165 30.52 6.45 -1.02
CA THR A 165 31.42 6.10 0.08
C THR A 165 30.74 5.99 1.45
N LEU A 166 29.51 6.50 1.56
CA LEU A 166 28.71 6.49 2.82
C LEU A 166 28.11 5.11 3.09
N GLY A 167 27.81 4.34 2.05
CA GLY A 167 27.32 2.99 2.15
C GLY A 167 25.87 2.85 2.66
N TRP A 168 25.39 1.63 2.75
CA TRP A 168 23.99 1.33 3.06
C TRP A 168 23.61 1.65 4.52
N ARG A 169 24.50 1.46 5.48
CA ARG A 169 24.23 1.72 6.90
C ARG A 169 23.87 3.20 7.12
N PHE A 170 24.68 4.09 6.56
CA PHE A 170 24.39 5.52 6.60
C PHE A 170 23.09 5.88 5.89
N THR A 171 22.80 5.23 4.77
CA THR A 171 21.54 5.43 4.03
C THR A 171 20.32 5.11 4.86
N TYR A 172 20.33 4.00 5.60
CA TYR A 172 19.23 3.65 6.51
C TYR A 172 19.05 4.67 7.63
N ILE A 173 20.15 5.19 8.20
CA ILE A 173 20.10 6.27 9.21
C ILE A 173 19.49 7.54 8.61
N VAL A 174 19.92 7.93 7.42
CA VAL A 174 19.39 9.12 6.72
C VAL A 174 17.90 8.98 6.44
N LEU A 175 17.47 7.84 5.89
CA LEU A 175 16.05 7.58 5.61
C LEU A 175 15.21 7.61 6.89
N GLY A 176 15.65 6.94 7.95
CA GLY A 176 14.95 6.93 9.23
C GLY A 176 14.83 8.33 9.83
N SER A 177 15.93 9.09 9.83
CA SER A 177 15.98 10.47 10.33
C SER A 177 15.07 11.40 9.50
N ALA A 178 15.10 11.27 8.18
CA ALA A 178 14.26 12.07 7.29
C ALA A 178 12.78 11.79 7.51
N ILE A 179 12.37 10.50 7.65
CA ILE A 179 11.01 10.13 7.99
C ILE A 179 10.58 10.76 9.31
N CYS A 180 11.43 10.71 10.34
CA CYS A 180 11.15 11.31 11.65
C CYS A 180 10.91 12.81 11.54
N VAL A 181 11.83 13.53 10.88
CA VAL A 181 11.76 14.99 10.72
C VAL A 181 10.50 15.38 9.94
N ILE A 182 10.22 14.72 8.83
CA ILE A 182 9.06 15.04 7.99
C ILE A 182 7.74 14.74 8.72
N LEU A 183 7.63 13.63 9.44
CA LEU A 183 6.43 13.30 10.22
C LEU A 183 6.28 14.24 11.42
N PHE A 184 7.37 14.68 12.03
CA PHE A 184 7.37 15.69 13.09
C PHE A 184 6.89 17.05 12.55
N LEU A 185 7.39 17.50 11.41
CA LEU A 185 6.91 18.72 10.74
C LEU A 185 5.43 18.61 10.36
N ALA A 186 5.01 17.46 9.82
CA ALA A 186 3.61 17.21 9.54
C ALA A 186 2.75 17.27 10.82
N ALA A 187 3.24 16.73 11.95
CA ALA A 187 2.56 16.80 13.25
C ALA A 187 2.39 18.23 13.78
N LEU A 188 3.33 19.13 13.48
CA LEU A 188 3.25 20.54 13.86
C LEU A 188 2.31 21.33 12.97
N LEU A 189 2.34 21.05 11.66
CA LEU A 189 1.65 21.84 10.65
C LEU A 189 0.21 21.38 10.41
N LEU A 190 -0.06 20.05 10.43
CA LEU A 190 -1.39 19.51 10.13
C LEU A 190 -2.31 19.58 11.36
N ARG A 191 -3.52 20.07 11.12
CA ARG A 191 -4.61 20.10 12.11
C ARG A 191 -5.89 19.56 11.48
N LYS A 192 -6.79 19.03 12.29
CA LYS A 192 -8.17 18.73 11.84
C LYS A 192 -8.95 20.04 11.73
N PRO A 193 -9.95 20.11 10.84
CA PRO A 193 -10.85 21.28 10.81
C PRO A 193 -11.63 21.35 12.11
N ASP A 194 -11.79 22.58 12.62
CA ASP A 194 -12.62 22.87 13.80
C ASP A 194 -14.11 22.78 13.42
N GLN A 195 -14.99 22.60 14.41
CA GLN A 195 -16.44 22.51 14.18
C GLN A 195 -17.03 23.77 13.52
N GLN A 196 -16.36 24.91 13.66
CA GLN A 196 -16.77 26.19 13.07
C GLN A 196 -16.23 26.40 11.65
N THR A 197 -15.34 25.53 11.16
CA THR A 197 -14.75 25.66 9.81
C THR A 197 -15.79 25.33 8.75
N VAL A 198 -16.14 26.31 7.91
CA VAL A 198 -17.10 26.13 6.82
C VAL A 198 -16.39 25.52 5.62
N LEU A 199 -16.56 24.22 5.44
CA LEU A 199 -15.99 23.48 4.30
C LEU A 199 -17.03 23.30 3.20
N PRO A 200 -16.63 23.30 1.91
CA PRO A 200 -17.51 22.98 0.80
C PRO A 200 -18.14 21.60 0.98
N GLN A 201 -19.47 21.55 0.92
CA GLN A 201 -20.21 20.30 1.02
C GLN A 201 -20.12 19.50 -0.30
N PRO A 202 -20.15 18.16 -0.24
CA PRO A 202 -20.25 17.37 -1.44
C PRO A 202 -21.51 17.78 -2.22
N LYS A 203 -21.38 18.03 -3.51
CA LYS A 203 -22.56 18.11 -4.38
C LYS A 203 -23.28 16.78 -4.22
N ILE A 204 -24.46 16.79 -3.62
CA ILE A 204 -25.29 15.60 -3.45
C ILE A 204 -25.50 15.05 -4.85
N ALA A 205 -24.71 14.05 -5.23
CA ALA A 205 -25.12 13.20 -6.33
C ALA A 205 -26.47 12.62 -5.84
N LYS A 206 -27.52 12.82 -6.63
CA LYS A 206 -28.81 12.17 -6.46
C LYS A 206 -28.60 10.65 -6.60
N VAL A 207 -27.96 10.05 -5.63
CA VAL A 207 -28.08 8.62 -5.39
C VAL A 207 -29.48 8.45 -4.87
N SER A 208 -30.31 7.81 -5.68
CA SER A 208 -31.72 7.61 -5.42
C SER A 208 -31.92 7.19 -3.96
N GLU A 209 -32.68 7.98 -3.22
CA GLU A 209 -33.12 7.70 -1.83
C GLU A 209 -33.80 6.33 -1.72
N ALA A 210 -34.28 5.79 -2.85
CA ALA A 210 -34.86 4.46 -2.96
C ALA A 210 -33.89 3.29 -2.69
N GLU A 211 -32.57 3.44 -2.89
CA GLU A 211 -31.60 2.37 -2.57
C GLU A 211 -31.12 2.40 -1.11
N ASN A 212 -31.34 3.49 -0.38
CA ASN A 212 -30.87 3.63 1.00
C ASN A 212 -31.83 3.02 2.04
N SER A 213 -33.10 2.82 1.72
CA SER A 213 -34.12 2.36 2.68
C SER A 213 -34.00 0.88 3.07
N ASN A 214 -33.17 0.07 2.39
CA ASN A 214 -33.05 -1.36 2.64
C ASN A 214 -31.60 -1.83 2.89
N ARG A 215 -30.69 -0.93 3.29
CA ARG A 215 -29.31 -1.32 3.61
C ARG A 215 -29.22 -1.78 5.04
N GLN A 216 -29.01 -3.07 5.25
CA GLN A 216 -28.72 -3.63 6.55
C GLN A 216 -27.27 -3.31 6.96
N ASP A 217 -27.09 -2.67 8.11
CA ASP A 217 -25.76 -2.42 8.69
C ASP A 217 -25.33 -3.64 9.52
N TYR A 218 -24.13 -4.13 9.26
CA TYR A 218 -23.54 -5.27 9.97
C TYR A 218 -22.44 -4.81 10.92
N THR A 219 -22.48 -5.28 12.14
CA THR A 219 -21.33 -5.16 13.07
C THR A 219 -20.18 -6.03 12.58
N SER A 220 -18.96 -5.76 13.05
CA SER A 220 -17.78 -6.57 12.64
C SER A 220 -17.94 -8.04 12.97
N GLY A 221 -18.52 -8.39 14.12
CA GLY A 221 -18.82 -9.79 14.46
C GLY A 221 -19.80 -10.45 13.48
N GLN A 222 -20.89 -9.76 13.13
CA GLN A 222 -21.83 -10.24 12.15
C GLN A 222 -21.23 -10.39 10.75
N MET A 223 -20.35 -9.46 10.35
CA MET A 223 -19.62 -9.50 9.10
C MET A 223 -18.72 -10.74 9.02
N LEU A 224 -17.94 -11.00 10.07
CA LEU A 224 -17.01 -12.14 10.14
C LEU A 224 -17.73 -13.50 10.08
N CYS A 225 -19.00 -13.57 10.50
CA CYS A 225 -19.81 -14.77 10.38
C CYS A 225 -20.40 -15.00 8.97
N ARG A 226 -20.24 -14.06 8.05
CA ARG A 226 -20.83 -14.20 6.69
C ARG A 226 -19.85 -14.84 5.70
N PRO A 227 -20.26 -15.87 4.95
CA PRO A 227 -19.43 -16.48 3.91
C PRO A 227 -18.96 -15.49 2.85
N SER A 228 -19.81 -14.50 2.52
CA SER A 228 -19.46 -13.43 1.56
C SER A 228 -18.26 -12.60 1.98
N PHE A 229 -18.02 -12.43 3.29
CA PHE A 229 -16.81 -11.79 3.81
C PHE A 229 -15.58 -12.62 3.47
N TRP A 230 -15.56 -13.91 3.81
CA TRP A 230 -14.39 -14.76 3.60
C TRP A 230 -14.09 -14.99 2.12
N MET A 231 -15.13 -15.16 1.28
CA MET A 231 -14.95 -15.25 -0.17
C MET A 231 -14.33 -13.97 -0.75
N ALA A 232 -14.81 -12.80 -0.33
CA ALA A 232 -14.24 -11.53 -0.78
C ALA A 232 -12.82 -11.30 -0.21
N PHE A 233 -12.61 -11.66 1.05
CA PHE A 233 -11.30 -11.58 1.71
C PHE A 233 -10.25 -12.40 0.96
N MET A 234 -10.54 -13.66 0.68
CA MET A 234 -9.65 -14.55 -0.08
C MET A 234 -9.46 -14.06 -1.52
N CYS A 235 -10.54 -13.68 -2.21
CA CYS A 235 -10.46 -13.13 -3.56
C CYS A 235 -9.51 -11.92 -3.63
N ILE A 236 -9.72 -10.92 -2.76
CA ILE A 236 -8.90 -9.70 -2.76
C ILE A 236 -7.47 -10.01 -2.30
N SER A 237 -7.26 -10.93 -1.34
CA SER A 237 -5.92 -11.37 -0.93
C SER A 237 -5.14 -12.01 -2.08
N PHE A 238 -5.80 -12.84 -2.91
CA PHE A 238 -5.17 -13.46 -4.08
C PHE A 238 -4.85 -12.43 -5.17
N LEU A 239 -5.71 -11.43 -5.37
CA LEU A 239 -5.39 -10.31 -6.26
C LEU A 239 -4.20 -9.48 -5.74
N ALA A 240 -4.21 -9.19 -4.43
CA ALA A 240 -3.13 -8.46 -3.79
C ALA A 240 -1.79 -9.24 -3.81
N ALA A 241 -1.85 -10.58 -3.85
CA ALA A 241 -0.67 -11.43 -3.87
C ALA A 241 0.24 -11.18 -5.08
N VAL A 242 -0.33 -10.94 -6.27
CA VAL A 242 0.44 -10.63 -7.48
C VAL A 242 1.27 -9.36 -7.26
N GLY A 243 0.62 -8.28 -6.83
CA GLY A 243 1.31 -7.02 -6.60
C GLY A 243 2.31 -7.09 -5.45
N SER A 244 1.95 -7.70 -4.33
CA SER A 244 2.85 -7.85 -3.18
C SER A 244 4.09 -8.69 -3.53
N SER A 245 3.92 -9.78 -4.28
CA SER A 245 5.03 -10.61 -4.76
C SER A 245 5.96 -9.82 -5.66
N VAL A 246 5.40 -9.15 -6.67
CA VAL A 246 6.19 -8.36 -7.60
C VAL A 246 6.91 -7.21 -6.89
N ILE A 247 6.27 -6.49 -5.98
CA ILE A 247 6.94 -5.44 -5.18
C ILE A 247 8.13 -6.00 -4.40
N SER A 248 8.04 -7.23 -3.89
CA SER A 248 9.12 -7.82 -3.09
C SER A 248 10.38 -8.15 -3.88
N PHE A 249 10.26 -8.38 -5.20
CA PHE A 249 11.38 -8.74 -6.09
C PHE A 249 11.43 -7.91 -7.40
N ALA A 250 10.77 -6.75 -7.47
CA ALA A 250 10.64 -5.97 -8.71
C ALA A 250 11.99 -5.57 -9.33
N LYS A 251 12.98 -5.17 -8.51
CA LYS A 251 14.33 -4.88 -9.00
C LYS A 251 14.99 -6.13 -9.57
N ASP A 252 14.94 -7.24 -8.85
CA ASP A 252 15.56 -8.50 -9.23
C ASP A 252 14.92 -9.06 -10.52
N LEU A 253 13.59 -8.94 -10.65
CA LEU A 253 12.85 -9.33 -11.85
C LEU A 253 13.29 -8.53 -13.08
N ALA A 254 13.48 -7.22 -12.95
CA ALA A 254 13.94 -6.37 -14.03
C ALA A 254 15.38 -6.73 -14.44
N LEU A 255 16.27 -7.00 -13.47
CA LEU A 255 17.63 -7.44 -13.73
C LEU A 255 17.66 -8.81 -14.44
N ALA A 256 16.75 -9.72 -14.10
CA ALA A 256 16.64 -11.04 -14.72
C ALA A 256 16.30 -10.99 -16.23
N VAL A 257 15.71 -9.89 -16.72
CA VAL A 257 15.49 -9.63 -18.15
C VAL A 257 16.52 -8.66 -18.75
N ASN A 258 17.70 -8.58 -18.15
CA ASN A 258 18.84 -7.76 -18.57
C ASN A 258 18.55 -6.24 -18.59
N ALA A 259 17.70 -5.73 -17.72
CA ALA A 259 17.54 -4.29 -17.54
C ALA A 259 18.84 -3.68 -16.99
N PRO A 260 19.26 -2.50 -17.47
CA PRO A 260 20.31 -1.73 -16.79
C PRO A 260 19.92 -1.44 -15.33
N GLU A 261 20.89 -1.47 -14.41
CA GLU A 261 20.61 -1.34 -12.97
C GLU A 261 19.84 -0.07 -12.61
N ALA A 262 20.21 1.07 -13.20
CA ALA A 262 19.52 2.35 -12.99
C ALA A 262 18.05 2.29 -13.45
N LEU A 263 17.78 1.57 -14.55
CA LEU A 263 16.43 1.37 -15.04
C LEU A 263 15.66 0.42 -14.11
N ALA A 264 16.26 -0.66 -13.64
CA ALA A 264 15.63 -1.61 -12.72
C ALA A 264 15.16 -0.91 -11.44
N VAL A 265 15.96 -0.02 -10.87
CA VAL A 265 15.59 0.81 -9.71
C VAL A 265 14.41 1.73 -10.05
N SER A 266 14.47 2.42 -11.19
CA SER A 266 13.40 3.32 -11.64
C SER A 266 12.08 2.60 -11.91
N LEU A 267 12.13 1.34 -12.38
CA LEU A 267 10.95 0.51 -12.63
C LEU A 267 10.19 0.15 -11.34
N VAL A 268 10.89 -0.02 -10.21
CA VAL A 268 10.24 -0.19 -8.90
C VAL A 268 9.40 1.04 -8.56
N GLY A 269 9.92 2.22 -8.82
CA GLY A 269 9.20 3.48 -8.63
C GLY A 269 8.00 3.62 -9.58
N MET A 270 8.18 3.25 -10.85
CA MET A 270 7.13 3.29 -11.86
C MET A 270 5.96 2.36 -11.53
N LEU A 271 6.25 1.13 -11.07
CA LEU A 271 5.26 0.21 -10.53
C LEU A 271 4.44 0.86 -9.40
N SER A 272 5.10 1.58 -8.49
CA SER A 272 4.45 2.22 -7.36
C SER A 272 3.60 3.44 -7.77
N ILE A 273 3.99 4.19 -8.80
CA ILE A 273 3.15 5.25 -9.39
C ILE A 273 1.92 4.63 -10.05
N CYS A 274 2.11 3.57 -10.84
CA CYS A 274 1.01 2.83 -11.45
C CYS A 274 0.03 2.29 -10.41
N ASN A 275 0.51 1.86 -9.22
CA ASN A 275 -0.34 1.51 -8.09
C ASN A 275 -1.24 2.69 -7.67
N GLY A 276 -0.69 3.89 -7.56
CA GLY A 276 -1.48 5.10 -7.28
C GLY A 276 -2.56 5.38 -8.33
N LEU A 277 -2.19 5.30 -9.62
CA LEU A 277 -3.11 5.46 -10.75
C LEU A 277 -4.22 4.40 -10.75
N GLY A 278 -3.88 3.14 -10.46
CA GLY A 278 -4.84 2.04 -10.36
C GLY A 278 -5.97 2.29 -9.37
N ARG A 279 -5.68 2.97 -8.26
CA ARG A 279 -6.70 3.35 -7.26
C ARG A 279 -7.70 4.34 -7.82
N ILE A 280 -7.21 5.37 -8.51
CA ILE A 280 -8.05 6.42 -9.11
C ILE A 280 -8.93 5.82 -10.21
N LEU A 281 -8.34 5.05 -11.12
CA LEU A 281 -9.05 4.42 -12.23
C LEU A 281 -10.10 3.43 -11.73
N THR A 282 -9.78 2.61 -10.74
CA THR A 282 -10.73 1.66 -10.16
C THR A 282 -11.87 2.36 -9.43
N GLY A 283 -11.60 3.49 -8.74
CA GLY A 283 -12.63 4.32 -8.14
C GLY A 283 -13.60 4.88 -9.18
N ALA A 284 -13.08 5.46 -10.27
CA ALA A 284 -13.88 5.97 -11.36
C ALA A 284 -14.69 4.85 -12.05
N LEU A 285 -14.07 3.68 -12.24
CA LEU A 285 -14.73 2.53 -12.82
C LEU A 285 -15.88 2.02 -11.93
N PHE A 286 -15.66 2.00 -10.62
CA PHE A 286 -16.68 1.62 -9.65
C PHE A 286 -17.90 2.55 -9.73
N ASP A 287 -17.68 3.86 -9.83
CA ASP A 287 -18.75 4.84 -9.96
C ASP A 287 -19.50 4.70 -11.28
N ALA A 288 -18.80 4.30 -12.37
CA ALA A 288 -19.38 4.18 -13.73
C ALA A 288 -20.17 2.88 -13.94
N ILE A 289 -19.63 1.72 -13.53
CA ILE A 289 -20.20 0.40 -13.90
C ILE A 289 -20.63 -0.43 -12.68
N GLY A 290 -20.46 0.14 -11.48
CA GLY A 290 -20.84 -0.51 -10.22
C GLY A 290 -19.91 -1.64 -9.80
N ARG A 291 -20.12 -2.13 -8.58
CA ARG A 291 -19.24 -3.01 -7.87
C ARG A 291 -18.92 -4.33 -8.58
N ARG A 292 -19.97 -5.10 -8.97
CA ARG A 292 -19.80 -6.48 -9.50
C ARG A 292 -18.92 -6.48 -10.75
N LYS A 293 -19.21 -5.56 -11.67
CA LYS A 293 -18.45 -5.42 -12.92
C LYS A 293 -17.02 -4.94 -12.64
N THR A 294 -16.83 -3.97 -11.73
CA THR A 294 -15.49 -3.48 -11.35
C THR A 294 -14.63 -4.58 -10.73
N MET A 295 -15.17 -5.41 -9.83
CA MET A 295 -14.44 -6.55 -9.27
C MET A 295 -14.06 -7.57 -10.36
N LEU A 296 -14.95 -7.84 -11.31
CA LEU A 296 -14.66 -8.74 -12.43
C LEU A 296 -13.57 -8.18 -13.33
N CYS A 297 -13.68 -6.89 -13.70
CA CYS A 297 -12.64 -6.21 -14.49
C CYS A 297 -11.29 -6.24 -13.79
N ALA A 298 -11.23 -5.98 -12.49
CA ALA A 298 -9.98 -6.03 -11.72
C ALA A 298 -9.38 -7.45 -11.68
N ASN A 299 -10.20 -8.51 -11.56
CA ASN A 299 -9.73 -9.89 -11.63
C ASN A 299 -9.09 -10.18 -12.99
N ILE A 300 -9.81 -9.89 -14.08
CA ILE A 300 -9.32 -10.10 -15.46
C ILE A 300 -8.04 -9.31 -15.68
N PHE A 301 -8.02 -8.04 -15.25
CA PHE A 301 -6.85 -7.16 -15.38
C PHE A 301 -5.63 -7.72 -14.62
N THR A 302 -5.83 -8.28 -13.42
CA THR A 302 -4.76 -8.92 -12.63
C THR A 302 -4.21 -10.18 -13.35
N ILE A 303 -5.09 -10.98 -13.94
CA ILE A 303 -4.69 -12.16 -14.74
C ILE A 303 -3.83 -11.71 -15.93
N VAL A 304 -4.27 -10.68 -16.64
CA VAL A 304 -3.53 -10.12 -17.79
C VAL A 304 -2.15 -9.60 -17.33
N ALA A 305 -2.10 -8.85 -16.23
CA ALA A 305 -0.86 -8.33 -15.67
C ALA A 305 0.15 -9.46 -15.34
N ALA A 306 -0.32 -10.51 -14.66
CA ALA A 306 0.50 -11.66 -14.31
C ALA A 306 0.95 -12.44 -15.57
N ALA A 307 0.07 -12.62 -16.56
CA ALA A 307 0.39 -13.31 -17.82
C ALA A 307 1.41 -12.54 -18.66
N VAL A 308 1.28 -11.20 -18.77
CA VAL A 308 2.26 -10.36 -19.47
C VAL A 308 3.61 -10.42 -18.79
N THR A 309 3.66 -10.41 -17.46
CA THR A 309 4.90 -10.53 -16.71
C THR A 309 5.53 -11.92 -16.86
N LEU A 310 4.72 -12.99 -16.85
CA LEU A 310 5.19 -14.35 -17.15
C LEU A 310 5.80 -14.42 -18.55
N LEU A 311 5.12 -13.89 -19.56
CA LEU A 311 5.61 -13.87 -20.94
C LEU A 311 6.92 -13.08 -21.03
N ALA A 312 7.03 -11.94 -20.37
CA ALA A 312 8.24 -11.12 -20.33
C ALA A 312 9.45 -11.92 -19.85
N VAL A 313 9.28 -12.67 -18.76
CA VAL A 313 10.35 -13.52 -18.21
C VAL A 313 10.67 -14.69 -19.13
N SER A 314 9.64 -15.35 -19.68
CA SER A 314 9.82 -16.54 -20.52
C SER A 314 10.60 -16.25 -21.82
N ILE A 315 10.46 -15.05 -22.39
CA ILE A 315 11.15 -14.66 -23.62
C ILE A 315 12.30 -13.67 -23.38
N GLY A 316 12.56 -13.28 -22.14
CA GLY A 316 13.62 -12.33 -21.79
C GLY A 316 13.38 -10.89 -22.30
N SER A 317 12.12 -10.46 -22.46
CA SER A 317 11.78 -9.15 -23.06
C SER A 317 11.67 -8.05 -22.03
N LEU A 318 12.58 -7.09 -22.09
CA LEU A 318 12.57 -5.89 -21.24
C LEU A 318 11.29 -5.06 -21.44
N SER A 319 10.86 -4.86 -22.68
CA SER A 319 9.66 -4.05 -22.99
C SER A 319 8.39 -4.65 -22.38
N LEU A 320 8.24 -5.98 -22.46
CA LEU A 320 7.12 -6.68 -21.81
C LEU A 320 7.25 -6.67 -20.29
N CYS A 321 8.47 -6.71 -19.75
CA CYS A 321 8.70 -6.58 -18.31
C CYS A 321 8.23 -5.20 -17.79
N ILE A 322 8.59 -4.13 -18.48
CA ILE A 322 8.13 -2.78 -18.17
C ILE A 322 6.60 -2.73 -18.18
N ALA A 323 5.97 -3.22 -19.24
CA ALA A 323 4.51 -3.27 -19.35
C ALA A 323 3.89 -4.11 -18.21
N GLY A 324 4.45 -5.30 -17.93
CA GLY A 324 4.00 -6.19 -16.86
C GLY A 324 4.08 -5.55 -15.48
N LEU A 325 5.18 -4.87 -15.18
CA LEU A 325 5.36 -4.14 -13.91
C LEU A 325 4.34 -3.01 -13.77
N CYS A 326 4.10 -2.21 -14.82
CA CYS A 326 3.09 -1.15 -14.82
C CYS A 326 1.69 -1.71 -14.59
N LEU A 327 1.30 -2.74 -15.35
CA LEU A 327 0.00 -3.39 -15.22
C LEU A 327 -0.19 -4.01 -13.82
N THR A 328 0.86 -4.66 -13.29
CA THR A 328 0.82 -5.22 -11.92
C THR A 328 0.68 -4.13 -10.87
N GLY A 329 1.37 -3.00 -11.03
CA GLY A 329 1.19 -1.84 -10.17
C GLY A 329 -0.25 -1.35 -10.16
N MET A 330 -0.84 -1.14 -11.34
CA MET A 330 -2.24 -0.69 -11.47
C MET A 330 -3.22 -1.70 -10.88
N SER A 331 -2.99 -2.99 -11.10
CA SER A 331 -3.79 -4.08 -10.53
C SER A 331 -3.75 -4.08 -9.00
N TYR A 332 -2.57 -3.95 -8.42
CA TYR A 332 -2.42 -3.87 -6.96
C TYR A 332 -3.12 -2.65 -6.38
N GLY A 333 -3.08 -1.52 -7.08
CA GLY A 333 -3.79 -0.30 -6.70
C GLY A 333 -5.32 -0.46 -6.67
N ALA A 334 -5.88 -1.36 -7.45
CA ALA A 334 -7.31 -1.65 -7.44
C ALA A 334 -7.78 -2.28 -6.10
N CYS A 335 -6.93 -3.09 -5.45
CA CYS A 335 -7.32 -3.86 -4.27
C CYS A 335 -7.87 -3.01 -3.11
N PRO A 336 -7.21 -1.94 -2.62
CA PRO A 336 -7.75 -1.10 -1.55
C PRO A 336 -9.07 -0.43 -1.90
N THR A 337 -9.22 0.00 -3.16
CA THR A 337 -10.46 0.64 -3.65
C THR A 337 -11.60 -0.34 -3.67
N ILE A 338 -11.39 -1.55 -4.20
CA ILE A 338 -12.38 -2.63 -4.20
C ILE A 338 -12.74 -3.02 -2.77
N THR A 339 -11.76 -3.12 -1.88
CA THR A 339 -11.96 -3.43 -0.46
C THR A 339 -12.92 -2.44 0.19
N ALA A 340 -12.69 -1.14 0.02
CA ALA A 340 -13.55 -0.09 0.56
C ALA A 340 -14.97 -0.13 -0.04
N ALA A 341 -15.06 -0.28 -1.37
CA ALA A 341 -16.31 -0.34 -2.08
C ALA A 341 -17.14 -1.58 -1.72
N PHE A 342 -16.49 -2.74 -1.58
CA PHE A 342 -17.12 -3.96 -1.12
C PHE A 342 -17.66 -3.81 0.31
N THR A 343 -16.81 -3.35 1.24
CA THR A 343 -17.17 -3.19 2.64
C THR A 343 -18.38 -2.29 2.82
N SER A 344 -18.38 -1.13 2.16
CA SER A 344 -19.50 -0.17 2.25
C SER A 344 -20.79 -0.70 1.63
N SER A 345 -20.70 -1.41 0.49
CA SER A 345 -21.87 -1.88 -0.25
C SER A 345 -22.50 -3.15 0.33
N PHE A 346 -21.72 -4.01 1.03
CA PHE A 346 -22.20 -5.28 1.60
C PHE A 346 -22.59 -5.18 3.05
N PHE A 347 -21.83 -4.41 3.85
CA PHE A 347 -21.94 -4.39 5.30
C PHE A 347 -22.39 -3.04 5.86
N GLY A 348 -22.72 -2.08 4.98
CA GLY A 348 -23.26 -0.77 5.36
C GLY A 348 -22.21 0.23 5.82
N MET A 349 -22.67 1.42 6.19
CA MET A 349 -21.80 2.55 6.55
C MET A 349 -21.66 2.78 8.06
N LYS A 350 -22.60 2.29 8.86
CA LYS A 350 -22.64 2.54 10.31
C LYS A 350 -21.38 2.04 11.03
N TYR A 351 -20.91 0.85 10.66
CA TYR A 351 -19.72 0.22 11.24
C TYR A 351 -18.56 0.15 10.23
N PHE A 352 -18.60 0.97 9.17
CA PHE A 352 -17.64 0.92 8.06
C PHE A 352 -16.20 0.98 8.52
N SER A 353 -15.85 1.88 9.44
CA SER A 353 -14.46 2.06 9.90
C SER A 353 -13.87 0.78 10.50
N THR A 354 -14.61 0.09 11.36
CA THR A 354 -14.17 -1.17 11.96
C THR A 354 -14.18 -2.33 10.97
N ASN A 355 -15.21 -2.42 10.14
CA ASN A 355 -15.33 -3.45 9.10
C ASN A 355 -14.20 -3.33 8.06
N MET A 356 -13.89 -2.09 7.64
CA MET A 356 -12.79 -1.80 6.73
C MET A 356 -11.44 -2.18 7.33
N ALA A 357 -11.25 -1.97 8.63
CA ALA A 357 -10.03 -2.36 9.31
C ALA A 357 -9.76 -3.87 9.21
N PHE A 358 -10.79 -4.71 9.40
CA PHE A 358 -10.66 -6.16 9.18
C PHE A 358 -10.38 -6.50 7.72
N MET A 359 -11.05 -5.85 6.78
CA MET A 359 -10.82 -6.07 5.35
C MET A 359 -9.41 -5.63 4.90
N THR A 360 -8.78 -4.68 5.56
CA THR A 360 -7.41 -4.26 5.24
C THR A 360 -6.38 -5.38 5.46
N PHE A 361 -6.68 -6.38 6.28
CA PHE A 361 -5.83 -7.57 6.42
C PHE A 361 -5.72 -8.41 5.14
N THR A 362 -6.49 -8.13 4.10
CA THR A 362 -6.25 -8.68 2.75
C THR A 362 -4.86 -8.34 2.22
N VAL A 363 -4.28 -7.20 2.59
CA VAL A 363 -2.90 -6.82 2.25
C VAL A 363 -1.91 -7.77 2.93
N MET A 364 -2.16 -8.13 4.20
CA MET A 364 -1.37 -9.14 4.91
C MET A 364 -1.49 -10.51 4.21
N GLY A 365 -2.70 -10.91 3.84
CA GLY A 365 -2.93 -12.14 3.07
C GLY A 365 -2.13 -12.18 1.77
N GLY A 366 -2.14 -11.09 1.02
CA GLY A 366 -1.34 -10.94 -0.19
C GLY A 366 0.18 -11.03 0.07
N SER A 367 0.67 -10.41 1.14
CA SER A 367 2.10 -10.43 1.47
C SER A 367 2.59 -11.79 2.01
N LEU A 368 1.72 -12.56 2.69
CA LEU A 368 2.03 -13.95 3.04
C LEU A 368 2.28 -14.80 1.78
N ILE A 369 1.43 -14.65 0.76
CA ILE A 369 1.62 -15.31 -0.52
C ILE A 369 2.90 -14.81 -1.21
N ALA A 370 3.29 -13.55 -1.04
CA ALA A 370 4.56 -13.05 -1.54
C ALA A 370 5.78 -13.78 -0.94
N THR A 371 5.74 -14.15 0.35
CA THR A 371 6.77 -15.00 0.95
C THR A 371 6.81 -16.38 0.30
N VAL A 372 5.64 -17.00 0.06
CA VAL A 372 5.56 -18.28 -0.64
C VAL A 372 6.10 -18.16 -2.08
N SER A 373 5.77 -17.07 -2.78
CA SER A 373 6.25 -16.78 -4.13
C SER A 373 7.79 -16.70 -4.20
N ASN A 374 8.41 -16.02 -3.22
CA ASN A 374 9.86 -15.94 -3.14
C ASN A 374 10.49 -17.29 -2.77
N LYS A 375 9.80 -18.12 -1.96
CA LYS A 375 10.27 -19.47 -1.66
C LYS A 375 10.22 -20.38 -2.91
N VAL A 376 9.15 -20.28 -3.70
CA VAL A 376 9.06 -20.98 -5.00
C VAL A 376 10.17 -20.52 -5.94
N LEU A 377 10.42 -19.21 -6.02
CA LEU A 377 11.51 -18.65 -6.82
C LEU A 377 12.89 -19.23 -6.39
N GLU A 378 13.15 -19.28 -5.08
CA GLU A 378 14.39 -19.81 -4.50
C GLU A 378 14.59 -21.30 -4.83
N ILE A 379 13.54 -22.11 -4.74
CA ILE A 379 13.59 -23.56 -5.00
C ILE A 379 13.73 -23.85 -6.50
N THR A 380 13.03 -23.10 -7.35
CA THR A 380 12.99 -23.37 -8.81
C THR A 380 14.06 -22.63 -9.59
N GLY A 381 14.73 -21.65 -8.98
CA GLY A 381 15.75 -20.82 -9.62
C GLY A 381 15.22 -19.89 -10.73
N GLY A 382 13.90 -19.75 -10.89
CA GLY A 382 13.33 -18.94 -11.95
C GLY A 382 11.90 -18.45 -11.67
N TYR A 383 11.52 -17.33 -12.29
CA TYR A 383 10.24 -16.68 -12.08
C TYR A 383 9.03 -17.41 -12.69
N THR A 384 9.26 -18.32 -13.65
CA THR A 384 8.16 -19.00 -14.38
C THR A 384 7.22 -19.74 -13.44
N ALA A 385 7.73 -20.57 -12.54
CA ALA A 385 6.93 -21.32 -11.58
C ALA A 385 6.17 -20.38 -10.62
N THR A 386 6.81 -19.31 -10.21
CA THR A 386 6.21 -18.27 -9.34
C THR A 386 5.01 -17.62 -10.03
N PHE A 387 5.15 -17.19 -11.28
CA PHE A 387 4.03 -16.55 -11.99
C PHE A 387 2.93 -17.53 -12.39
N LEU A 388 3.25 -18.81 -12.68
CA LEU A 388 2.23 -19.85 -12.87
C LEU A 388 1.41 -20.07 -11.61
N MET A 389 2.05 -20.11 -10.43
CA MET A 389 1.35 -20.19 -9.15
C MET A 389 0.44 -18.97 -8.94
N LEU A 390 0.95 -17.75 -9.19
CA LEU A 390 0.17 -16.52 -9.05
C LEU A 390 -1.03 -16.49 -10.02
N LEU A 391 -0.86 -16.96 -11.27
CA LEU A 391 -1.94 -17.10 -12.23
C LEU A 391 -3.01 -18.10 -11.75
N ALA A 392 -2.60 -19.24 -11.19
CA ALA A 392 -3.55 -20.21 -10.62
C ALA A 392 -4.36 -19.57 -9.47
N LEU A 393 -3.71 -18.81 -8.57
CA LEU A 393 -4.39 -18.12 -7.49
C LEU A 393 -5.36 -17.04 -8.00
N THR A 394 -4.98 -16.28 -9.04
CA THR A 394 -5.89 -15.29 -9.63
C THR A 394 -7.07 -15.92 -10.36
N ALA A 395 -6.89 -17.11 -10.96
CA ALA A 395 -7.99 -17.89 -11.52
C ALA A 395 -8.97 -18.36 -10.41
N VAL A 396 -8.45 -18.84 -9.28
CA VAL A 396 -9.27 -19.15 -8.09
C VAL A 396 -9.98 -17.89 -7.59
N ALA A 397 -9.31 -16.74 -7.54
CA ALA A 397 -9.93 -15.47 -7.17
C ALA A 397 -11.09 -15.10 -8.10
N LEU A 398 -10.96 -15.33 -9.41
CA LEU A 398 -12.03 -15.11 -10.37
C LEU A 398 -13.24 -16.00 -10.10
N VAL A 399 -13.02 -17.29 -9.83
CA VAL A 399 -14.08 -18.22 -9.46
C VAL A 399 -14.77 -17.78 -8.18
N LEU A 400 -14.01 -17.46 -7.12
CA LEU A 400 -14.58 -16.95 -5.87
C LEU A 400 -15.42 -15.69 -6.10
N ASN A 401 -14.95 -14.76 -6.94
CA ASN A 401 -15.66 -13.52 -7.25
C ASN A 401 -17.05 -13.77 -7.88
N LEU A 402 -17.18 -14.79 -8.72
CA LEU A 402 -18.46 -15.16 -9.35
C LEU A 402 -19.50 -15.65 -8.33
N PHE A 403 -19.04 -16.28 -7.25
CA PHE A 403 -19.90 -16.82 -6.19
C PHE A 403 -20.22 -15.81 -5.08
N ILE A 404 -19.59 -14.62 -5.04
CA ILE A 404 -19.89 -13.62 -4.03
C ILE A 404 -21.32 -13.08 -4.20
N ARG A 405 -22.19 -13.41 -3.26
CA ARG A 405 -23.59 -12.93 -3.19
C ARG A 405 -23.74 -11.99 -2.01
N LYS A 406 -24.60 -10.98 -2.15
CA LYS A 406 -24.93 -10.06 -1.06
C LYS A 406 -25.57 -10.85 0.08
N PRO A 407 -25.15 -10.60 1.36
CA PRO A 407 -25.68 -11.31 2.52
C PRO A 407 -27.13 -10.95 2.80
#